data_12a0e64867b60d583e125188ada2fa01
#
_entry.id   12a0e64867b60d583e125188ada2fa01
#
_cell.length_a   1.000
_cell.length_b   1.000
_cell.length_c   1.000
_cell.angle_alpha   90.00
_cell.angle_beta   90.00
_cell.angle_gamma   90.00
#
_symmetry.space_group_name_H-M   'P 1'
#
loop_
_entity.id
_entity.type
_entity.pdbx_description
1 polymer ?
#
loop_
_entity_poly.entity_id
_entity_poly.type
_entity_poly.pdbx_seq_one_letter_code
_entity_poly.pdbx_strand_id
1 'polypeptide(L)'
;MRKRFLSLLLVLVCVLTLAAALESRSEHPLAKAVLADAEAKAITPPEVTDFAALPGNGLAAKLDGMDIYAGNAAFIQTRLTLPAALAQQAEKLASEGKTPLFFGGAGRLLGVIAVADTLKEDSPEAIRQLQNMGIRVVMLTGDNQRTADAIGRQAGVDEVIAGVLPDGKEAVIRQLQASGKVAMVGDGINDAPALTRADTGIAIGAGTDVAIDAADVVLMNSKLSDVPAAIRLSRATLRNIHENLFWAFIYNIIGIPLAAGLFIPFGLTLNPMFGAAAMSLSSFCVVSNALRLNLFDLHSTRHDHKTASPAAAPVQSAAENNKKSDAEAPEVKTEDHTMKKTLKVEGMMCGHCEARVKKALEALPEVDEAVVSHEAGTAIVTLNAEVADDVLKNAVEAQDYKVTGIQ
;
A
#
# COMPACT_ATOMS: atom_id res chain seq x y z
N MET A 1 32.56 -23.89 -29.74
CA MET A 1 32.04 -22.97 -28.72
C MET A 1 31.71 -21.57 -29.28
N ARG A 2 32.59 -20.89 -30.00
CA ARG A 2 32.35 -19.52 -30.56
C ARG A 2 31.06 -19.38 -31.42
N LYS A 3 30.76 -20.34 -32.33
CA LYS A 3 29.55 -20.27 -33.18
C LYS A 3 28.24 -20.40 -32.39
N ARG A 4 28.20 -21.25 -31.34
CA ARG A 4 27.01 -21.39 -30.48
C ARG A 4 26.79 -20.17 -29.60
N PHE A 5 27.87 -19.55 -29.13
CA PHE A 5 27.79 -18.31 -28.35
C PHE A 5 27.28 -17.13 -29.17
N LEU A 6 27.78 -16.98 -30.41
CA LEU A 6 27.34 -15.94 -31.33
C LEU A 6 25.87 -16.10 -31.74
N SER A 7 25.42 -17.34 -31.95
CA SER A 7 24.02 -17.66 -32.24
C SER A 7 23.09 -17.33 -31.07
N LEU A 8 23.50 -17.62 -29.83
CA LEU A 8 22.75 -17.32 -28.63
C LEU A 8 22.63 -15.80 -28.40
N LEU A 9 23.70 -15.07 -28.59
CA LEU A 9 23.75 -13.61 -28.50
C LEU A 9 22.82 -12.96 -29.53
N LEU A 10 22.82 -13.45 -30.76
CA LEU A 10 21.95 -12.96 -31.84
C LEU A 10 20.48 -13.16 -31.51
N VAL A 11 20.10 -14.33 -30.98
CA VAL A 11 18.71 -14.61 -30.56
C VAL A 11 18.29 -13.68 -29.42
N LEU A 12 19.16 -13.45 -28.43
CA LEU A 12 18.89 -12.56 -27.32
C LEU A 12 18.63 -11.12 -27.79
N VAL A 13 19.46 -10.63 -28.71
CA VAL A 13 19.30 -9.29 -29.31
C VAL A 13 17.98 -9.21 -30.10
N CYS A 14 17.65 -10.21 -30.90
CA CYS A 14 16.40 -10.23 -31.66
C CYS A 14 15.17 -10.20 -30.75
N VAL A 15 15.15 -10.98 -29.67
CA VAL A 15 14.04 -11.00 -28.71
C VAL A 15 13.89 -9.64 -28.02
N LEU A 16 15.01 -9.04 -27.60
CA LEU A 16 14.98 -7.74 -26.91
C LEU A 16 14.59 -6.60 -27.87
N THR A 17 15.02 -6.65 -29.14
CA THR A 17 14.60 -5.68 -30.18
C THR A 17 13.09 -5.73 -30.40
N LEU A 18 12.53 -6.93 -30.53
CA LEU A 18 11.08 -7.12 -30.70
C LEU A 18 10.30 -6.69 -29.45
N ALA A 19 10.83 -7.01 -28.27
CA ALA A 19 10.26 -6.58 -27.00
C ALA A 19 10.23 -5.05 -26.88
N ALA A 20 11.36 -4.40 -27.17
CA ALA A 20 11.45 -2.94 -27.14
C ALA A 20 10.53 -2.28 -28.19
N ALA A 21 10.35 -2.89 -29.37
CA ALA A 21 9.42 -2.40 -30.37
C ALA A 21 7.95 -2.41 -29.91
N LEU A 22 7.51 -3.49 -29.26
CA LEU A 22 6.16 -3.60 -28.70
C LEU A 22 5.98 -2.66 -27.48
N GLU A 23 6.92 -2.66 -26.58
CA GLU A 23 6.83 -1.88 -25.33
C GLU A 23 7.05 -0.36 -25.54
N SER A 24 7.63 0.06 -26.68
CA SER A 24 7.79 1.49 -27.02
C SER A 24 6.47 2.26 -27.12
N ARG A 25 5.37 1.56 -27.36
CA ARG A 25 4.00 2.12 -27.43
C ARG A 25 3.16 1.82 -26.20
N SER A 26 3.72 1.11 -25.20
CA SER A 26 3.03 0.69 -23.99
C SER A 26 3.25 1.70 -22.86
N GLU A 27 2.18 2.05 -22.15
CA GLU A 27 2.25 2.88 -20.94
C GLU A 27 2.44 2.04 -19.65
N HIS A 28 2.57 0.72 -19.79
CA HIS A 28 2.68 -0.18 -18.66
C HIS A 28 4.02 0.03 -17.91
N PRO A 29 4.07 -0.01 -16.56
CA PRO A 29 5.30 0.15 -15.80
C PRO A 29 6.43 -0.81 -16.21
N LEU A 30 6.11 -2.06 -16.58
CA LEU A 30 7.06 -3.06 -17.05
C LEU A 30 7.74 -2.67 -18.38
N ALA A 31 7.07 -1.87 -19.21
CA ALA A 31 7.63 -1.38 -20.47
C ALA A 31 8.91 -0.57 -20.23
N LYS A 32 8.92 0.26 -19.19
CA LYS A 32 10.09 1.09 -18.83
C LYS A 32 11.34 0.24 -18.55
N ALA A 33 11.17 -0.90 -17.89
CA ALA A 33 12.28 -1.80 -17.58
C ALA A 33 12.85 -2.45 -18.85
N VAL A 34 11.98 -2.88 -19.78
CA VAL A 34 12.39 -3.47 -21.07
C VAL A 34 13.11 -2.44 -21.95
N LEU A 35 12.55 -1.21 -22.01
CA LEU A 35 13.15 -0.11 -22.78
C LEU A 35 14.48 0.34 -22.22
N ALA A 36 14.63 0.43 -20.90
CA ALA A 36 15.89 0.79 -20.25
C ALA A 36 16.98 -0.27 -20.51
N ASP A 37 16.63 -1.57 -20.50
CA ASP A 37 17.59 -2.64 -20.84
C ASP A 37 17.98 -2.62 -22.32
N ALA A 38 17.04 -2.29 -23.22
CA ALA A 38 17.31 -2.12 -24.64
C ALA A 38 18.25 -0.92 -24.89
N GLU A 39 18.01 0.22 -24.24
CA GLU A 39 18.84 1.42 -24.32
C GLU A 39 20.27 1.15 -23.80
N ALA A 40 20.40 0.47 -22.65
CA ALA A 40 21.70 0.08 -22.09
C ALA A 40 22.52 -0.81 -23.04
N LYS A 41 21.84 -1.56 -23.91
CA LYS A 41 22.47 -2.42 -24.93
C LYS A 41 22.55 -1.77 -26.30
N ALA A 42 22.27 -0.45 -26.39
CA ALA A 42 22.27 0.33 -27.63
C ALA A 42 21.36 -0.25 -28.74
N ILE A 43 20.21 -0.82 -28.35
CA ILE A 43 19.21 -1.35 -29.26
C ILE A 43 18.16 -0.27 -29.50
N THR A 44 18.03 0.18 -30.75
CA THR A 44 16.97 1.11 -31.16
C THR A 44 15.71 0.30 -31.54
N PRO A 45 14.55 0.55 -30.90
CA PRO A 45 13.32 -0.16 -31.22
C PRO A 45 12.87 0.18 -32.66
N PRO A 46 12.54 -0.80 -33.51
CA PRO A 46 11.92 -0.53 -34.80
C PRO A 46 10.47 -0.06 -34.62
N GLU A 47 9.96 0.71 -35.59
CA GLU A 47 8.57 1.16 -35.57
C GLU A 47 7.61 0.00 -35.81
N VAL A 48 6.52 -0.02 -35.05
CA VAL A 48 5.42 -0.99 -35.18
C VAL A 48 4.14 -0.31 -35.68
N THR A 49 3.36 -1.05 -36.42
CA THR A 49 2.02 -0.63 -36.89
C THR A 49 0.93 -1.48 -36.23
N ASP A 50 -0.33 -1.06 -36.33
CA ASP A 50 -1.50 -1.78 -35.81
C ASP A 50 -1.34 -2.18 -34.32
N PHE A 51 -0.76 -1.29 -33.52
CA PHE A 51 -0.55 -1.55 -32.07
C PHE A 51 -1.88 -1.62 -31.32
N ALA A 52 -2.05 -2.66 -30.54
CA ALA A 52 -3.18 -2.87 -29.63
C ALA A 52 -2.70 -3.34 -28.27
N ALA A 53 -3.03 -2.59 -27.24
CA ALA A 53 -2.92 -3.03 -25.85
C ALA A 53 -4.20 -3.78 -25.45
N LEU A 54 -4.04 -4.99 -24.92
CA LEU A 54 -5.14 -5.86 -24.49
C LEU A 54 -5.09 -5.94 -22.96
N PRO A 55 -5.90 -5.17 -22.22
CA PRO A 55 -5.84 -5.08 -20.77
C PRO A 55 -5.89 -6.46 -20.10
N GLY A 56 -4.97 -6.70 -19.17
CA GLY A 56 -4.85 -7.97 -18.44
C GLY A 56 -4.26 -9.15 -19.22
N ASN A 57 -4.04 -8.99 -20.54
CA ASN A 57 -3.56 -10.07 -21.41
C ASN A 57 -2.16 -9.79 -21.98
N GLY A 58 -1.98 -8.71 -22.71
CA GLY A 58 -0.72 -8.40 -23.37
C GLY A 58 -0.83 -7.36 -24.48
N LEU A 59 0.13 -7.40 -25.39
CA LEU A 59 0.28 -6.46 -26.51
C LEU A 59 0.27 -7.23 -27.83
N ALA A 60 -0.29 -6.62 -28.85
CA ALA A 60 -0.22 -7.09 -30.24
C ALA A 60 0.15 -5.93 -31.16
N ALA A 61 0.94 -6.18 -32.18
CA ALA A 61 1.30 -5.19 -33.20
C ALA A 61 1.75 -5.90 -34.49
N LYS A 62 2.08 -5.12 -35.51
CA LYS A 62 2.78 -5.61 -36.72
C LYS A 62 4.15 -4.97 -36.84
N LEU A 63 5.13 -5.79 -37.13
CA LEU A 63 6.49 -5.39 -37.51
C LEU A 63 6.79 -5.89 -38.91
N ASP A 64 7.05 -4.99 -39.84
CA ASP A 64 7.26 -5.29 -41.26
C ASP A 64 6.14 -6.17 -41.88
N GLY A 65 4.89 -5.91 -41.46
CA GLY A 65 3.70 -6.66 -41.91
C GLY A 65 3.49 -8.02 -41.22
N MET A 66 4.37 -8.43 -40.31
CA MET A 66 4.25 -9.67 -39.53
C MET A 66 3.62 -9.39 -38.17
N ASP A 67 2.67 -10.24 -37.78
CA ASP A 67 2.05 -10.15 -36.48
C ASP A 67 3.07 -10.52 -35.36
N ILE A 68 3.16 -9.66 -34.36
CA ILE A 68 3.98 -9.84 -33.18
C ILE A 68 3.15 -9.68 -31.92
N TYR A 69 3.49 -10.45 -30.87
CA TYR A 69 2.73 -10.53 -29.63
C TYR A 69 3.65 -10.50 -28.41
N ALA A 70 3.21 -9.83 -27.36
CA ALA A 70 3.83 -9.90 -26.04
C ALA A 70 2.76 -10.07 -24.96
N GLY A 71 3.03 -10.83 -23.91
CA GLY A 71 2.08 -10.96 -22.81
C GLY A 71 2.36 -12.14 -21.87
N ASN A 72 1.37 -12.44 -21.03
CA ASN A 72 1.44 -13.56 -20.11
C ASN A 72 1.28 -14.91 -20.84
N ALA A 73 1.55 -16.01 -20.11
CA ALA A 73 1.47 -17.37 -20.68
C ALA A 73 0.08 -17.70 -21.27
N ALA A 74 -0.98 -17.30 -20.56
CA ALA A 74 -2.36 -17.57 -20.98
C ALA A 74 -2.67 -16.88 -22.33
N PHE A 75 -2.34 -15.61 -22.46
CA PHE A 75 -2.54 -14.88 -23.71
C PHE A 75 -1.73 -15.46 -24.87
N ILE A 76 -0.47 -15.76 -24.65
CA ILE A 76 0.41 -16.32 -25.69
C ILE A 76 -0.08 -17.69 -26.17
N GLN A 77 -0.58 -18.55 -25.27
CA GLN A 77 -1.14 -19.85 -25.64
C GLN A 77 -2.38 -19.78 -26.56
N THR A 78 -3.11 -18.67 -26.55
CA THR A 78 -4.22 -18.44 -27.48
C THR A 78 -3.76 -18.13 -28.92
N ARG A 79 -2.51 -17.76 -29.11
CA ARG A 79 -1.94 -17.29 -30.38
C ARG A 79 -0.81 -18.19 -30.90
N LEU A 80 -0.01 -18.73 -30.00
CA LEU A 80 1.23 -19.43 -30.31
C LEU A 80 1.37 -20.69 -29.45
N THR A 81 2.09 -21.70 -29.95
CA THR A 81 2.44 -22.88 -29.16
C THR A 81 3.54 -22.52 -28.15
N LEU A 82 3.27 -22.75 -26.86
CA LEU A 82 4.24 -22.58 -25.78
C LEU A 82 4.98 -23.90 -25.49
N PRO A 83 6.30 -23.97 -25.77
CA PRO A 83 7.09 -25.18 -25.48
C PRO A 83 7.15 -25.46 -23.98
N ALA A 84 6.98 -26.72 -23.56
CA ALA A 84 6.95 -27.12 -22.15
C ALA A 84 8.22 -26.69 -21.38
N ALA A 85 9.40 -26.75 -22.03
CA ALA A 85 10.65 -26.32 -21.42
C ALA A 85 10.68 -24.83 -21.07
N LEU A 86 10.11 -23.97 -21.93
CA LEU A 86 10.01 -22.53 -21.66
C LEU A 86 8.94 -22.23 -20.62
N ALA A 87 7.83 -22.97 -20.60
CA ALA A 87 6.83 -22.86 -19.56
C ALA A 87 7.41 -23.18 -18.17
N GLN A 88 8.19 -24.25 -18.05
CA GLN A 88 8.86 -24.60 -16.79
C GLN A 88 9.91 -23.56 -16.35
N GLN A 89 10.67 -23.00 -17.30
CA GLN A 89 11.61 -21.93 -16.98
C GLN A 89 10.89 -20.67 -16.52
N ALA A 90 9.80 -20.30 -17.15
CA ALA A 90 8.99 -19.16 -16.75
C ALA A 90 8.37 -19.38 -15.35
N GLU A 91 7.88 -20.58 -15.05
CA GLU A 91 7.38 -20.93 -13.71
C GLU A 91 8.48 -20.82 -12.64
N LYS A 92 9.70 -21.27 -12.96
CA LYS A 92 10.84 -21.10 -12.07
C LYS A 92 11.16 -19.62 -11.84
N LEU A 93 11.20 -18.79 -12.91
CA LEU A 93 11.42 -17.35 -12.79
C LEU A 93 10.30 -16.66 -11.97
N ALA A 94 9.05 -17.08 -12.16
CA ALA A 94 7.95 -16.59 -11.35
C ALA A 94 8.08 -16.98 -9.87
N SER A 95 8.58 -18.18 -9.56
CA SER A 95 8.87 -18.59 -8.18
C SER A 95 10.03 -17.83 -7.53
N GLU A 96 10.87 -17.18 -8.34
CA GLU A 96 11.95 -16.28 -7.91
C GLU A 96 11.46 -14.81 -7.76
N GLY A 97 10.15 -14.55 -7.89
CA GLY A 97 9.59 -13.20 -7.78
C GLY A 97 9.69 -12.35 -9.04
N LYS A 98 9.98 -12.96 -10.20
CA LYS A 98 10.06 -12.28 -11.48
C LYS A 98 8.79 -12.44 -12.28
N THR A 99 8.41 -11.44 -13.06
CA THR A 99 7.26 -11.52 -13.98
C THR A 99 7.73 -11.94 -15.37
N PRO A 100 7.46 -13.18 -15.81
CA PRO A 100 7.84 -13.64 -17.14
C PRO A 100 6.89 -13.08 -18.19
N LEU A 101 7.44 -12.35 -19.16
CA LEU A 101 6.77 -11.87 -20.35
C LEU A 101 7.21 -12.68 -21.56
N PHE A 102 6.27 -13.23 -22.30
CA PHE A 102 6.52 -14.04 -23.48
C PHE A 102 6.41 -13.18 -24.73
N PHE A 103 7.35 -13.34 -25.64
CA PHE A 103 7.43 -12.60 -26.89
C PHE A 103 7.43 -13.56 -28.08
N GLY A 104 6.59 -13.28 -29.05
CA GLY A 104 6.47 -14.12 -30.23
C GLY A 104 6.10 -13.36 -31.48
N GLY A 105 6.37 -13.94 -32.63
CA GLY A 105 6.05 -13.40 -33.95
C GLY A 105 6.22 -14.45 -35.04
N ALA A 106 5.66 -14.19 -36.22
CA ALA A 106 5.69 -15.12 -37.36
C ALA A 106 5.20 -16.54 -36.99
N GLY A 107 4.17 -16.65 -36.16
CA GLY A 107 3.57 -17.93 -35.75
C GLY A 107 4.37 -18.77 -34.75
N ARG A 108 5.46 -18.24 -34.17
CA ARG A 108 6.29 -18.96 -33.19
C ARG A 108 6.68 -18.10 -32.02
N LEU A 109 6.87 -18.73 -30.86
CA LEU A 109 7.44 -18.09 -29.69
C LEU A 109 8.95 -17.86 -29.91
N LEU A 110 9.42 -16.64 -29.67
CA LEU A 110 10.82 -16.23 -29.86
C LEU A 110 11.59 -16.27 -28.55
N GLY A 111 10.94 -15.93 -27.41
CA GLY A 111 11.60 -15.97 -26.11
C GLY A 111 10.75 -15.49 -24.96
N VAL A 112 11.38 -15.48 -23.78
CA VAL A 112 10.80 -15.00 -22.53
C VAL A 112 11.76 -13.97 -21.94
N ILE A 113 11.25 -12.81 -21.54
CA ILE A 113 11.97 -11.81 -20.75
C ILE A 113 11.31 -11.81 -19.38
N ALA A 114 12.10 -11.99 -18.32
CA ALA A 114 11.59 -11.88 -16.97
C ALA A 114 11.92 -10.49 -16.41
N VAL A 115 10.90 -9.73 -16.09
CA VAL A 115 11.03 -8.44 -15.44
C VAL A 115 10.84 -8.64 -13.93
N ALA A 116 11.71 -8.05 -13.13
CA ALA A 116 11.58 -8.05 -11.69
C ALA A 116 11.63 -6.62 -11.19
N ASP A 117 10.76 -6.30 -10.24
CA ASP A 117 10.95 -5.12 -9.44
C ASP A 117 12.20 -5.31 -8.59
N THR A 118 13.12 -4.39 -8.68
CA THR A 118 14.31 -4.42 -7.85
C THR A 118 13.99 -3.79 -6.51
N LEU A 119 14.24 -4.56 -5.45
CA LEU A 119 14.20 -4.00 -4.10
C LEU A 119 15.19 -2.84 -4.02
N LYS A 120 14.77 -1.70 -3.46
CA LYS A 120 15.69 -0.58 -3.22
C LYS A 120 16.81 -1.06 -2.27
N GLU A 121 18.06 -0.68 -2.55
CA GLU A 121 19.24 -1.15 -1.82
C GLU A 121 19.18 -0.88 -0.31
N ASP A 122 18.50 0.21 0.08
CA ASP A 122 18.35 0.62 1.48
C ASP A 122 17.23 -0.13 2.23
N SER A 123 16.31 -0.81 1.52
CA SER A 123 15.12 -1.40 2.12
C SER A 123 15.41 -2.52 3.13
N PRO A 124 16.29 -3.50 2.86
CA PRO A 124 16.57 -4.57 3.84
C PRO A 124 17.19 -4.03 5.13
N GLU A 125 18.08 -3.03 5.02
CA GLU A 125 18.69 -2.40 6.20
C GLU A 125 17.68 -1.58 7.00
N ALA A 126 16.81 -0.81 6.34
CA ALA A 126 15.76 -0.04 6.97
C ALA A 126 14.78 -0.96 7.73
N ILE A 127 14.36 -2.08 7.12
CA ILE A 127 13.49 -3.07 7.74
C ILE A 127 14.15 -3.66 9.00
N ARG A 128 15.42 -4.06 8.91
CA ARG A 128 16.18 -4.57 10.05
C ARG A 128 16.27 -3.55 11.19
N GLN A 129 16.44 -2.26 10.87
CA GLN A 129 16.47 -1.20 11.88
C GLN A 129 15.11 -1.04 12.56
N LEU A 130 14.00 -1.09 11.82
CA LEU A 130 12.65 -1.06 12.41
C LEU A 130 12.41 -2.25 13.34
N GLN A 131 12.80 -3.46 12.92
CA GLN A 131 12.73 -4.67 13.74
C GLN A 131 13.58 -4.55 15.01
N ASN A 132 14.79 -3.96 14.94
CA ASN A 132 15.63 -3.68 16.09
C ASN A 132 15.00 -2.67 17.05
N MET A 133 14.12 -1.79 16.56
CA MET A 133 13.32 -0.89 17.42
C MET A 133 12.11 -1.57 18.07
N GLY A 134 11.90 -2.88 17.83
CA GLY A 134 10.75 -3.65 18.32
C GLY A 134 9.48 -3.43 17.49
N ILE A 135 9.61 -2.97 16.25
CA ILE A 135 8.49 -2.73 15.33
C ILE A 135 8.38 -3.94 14.39
N ARG A 136 7.20 -4.57 14.35
CA ARG A 136 6.89 -5.60 13.37
C ARG A 136 6.67 -4.95 12.01
N VAL A 137 7.33 -5.48 10.98
CA VAL A 137 7.26 -4.96 9.62
C VAL A 137 6.42 -5.89 8.74
N VAL A 138 5.31 -5.39 8.23
CA VAL A 138 4.38 -6.12 7.36
C VAL A 138 4.44 -5.51 5.96
N MET A 139 4.67 -6.35 4.95
CA MET A 139 4.60 -5.93 3.56
C MET A 139 3.18 -6.15 3.02
N LEU A 140 2.55 -5.08 2.52
CA LEU A 140 1.22 -5.09 1.95
C LEU A 140 1.30 -4.77 0.46
N THR A 141 0.89 -5.72 -0.41
CA THR A 141 1.03 -5.58 -1.86
C THR A 141 -0.17 -6.13 -2.63
N GLY A 142 -0.44 -5.57 -3.81
CA GLY A 142 -1.39 -6.10 -4.77
C GLY A 142 -0.85 -7.27 -5.62
N ASP A 143 0.43 -7.57 -5.53
CA ASP A 143 1.05 -8.66 -6.28
C ASP A 143 0.52 -10.03 -5.86
N ASN A 144 0.74 -11.02 -6.73
CA ASN A 144 0.41 -12.40 -6.38
C ASN A 144 1.29 -12.91 -5.23
N GLN A 145 0.76 -13.88 -4.46
CA GLN A 145 1.40 -14.42 -3.25
C GLN A 145 2.84 -14.90 -3.48
N ARG A 146 3.12 -15.56 -4.60
CA ARG A 146 4.46 -16.12 -4.88
C ARG A 146 5.51 -15.03 -5.06
N THR A 147 5.18 -13.99 -5.85
CA THR A 147 6.06 -12.83 -6.06
C THR A 147 6.27 -12.08 -4.75
N ALA A 148 5.19 -11.82 -4.04
CA ALA A 148 5.22 -11.12 -2.75
C ALA A 148 6.08 -11.87 -1.71
N ASP A 149 5.94 -13.19 -1.60
CA ASP A 149 6.74 -14.01 -0.67
C ASP A 149 8.23 -14.00 -1.03
N ALA A 150 8.56 -13.99 -2.32
CA ALA A 150 9.96 -13.91 -2.77
C ALA A 150 10.60 -12.56 -2.41
N ILE A 151 9.88 -11.46 -2.68
CA ILE A 151 10.31 -10.10 -2.35
C ILE A 151 10.37 -9.92 -0.83
N GLY A 152 9.36 -10.40 -0.08
CA GLY A 152 9.31 -10.31 1.36
C GLY A 152 10.47 -11.02 2.06
N ARG A 153 10.84 -12.22 1.58
CA ARG A 153 12.04 -12.94 2.06
C ARG A 153 13.32 -12.19 1.76
N GLN A 154 13.44 -11.60 0.58
CA GLN A 154 14.62 -10.81 0.19
C GLN A 154 14.71 -9.50 1.00
N ALA A 155 13.58 -8.86 1.27
CA ALA A 155 13.49 -7.66 2.09
C ALA A 155 13.69 -7.92 3.58
N GLY A 156 13.36 -9.15 4.05
CA GLY A 156 13.46 -9.55 5.44
C GLY A 156 12.30 -9.06 6.31
N VAL A 157 11.10 -8.87 5.74
CA VAL A 157 9.89 -8.49 6.50
C VAL A 157 9.39 -9.64 7.39
N ASP A 158 8.66 -9.30 8.45
CA ASP A 158 8.12 -10.29 9.38
C ASP A 158 6.89 -11.01 8.83
N GLU A 159 6.12 -10.33 7.95
CA GLU A 159 4.91 -10.87 7.35
C GLU A 159 4.65 -10.26 5.98
N VAL A 160 3.99 -11.03 5.12
CA VAL A 160 3.58 -10.63 3.76
C VAL A 160 2.09 -10.83 3.60
N ILE A 161 1.37 -9.78 3.24
CA ILE A 161 -0.05 -9.80 2.87
C ILE A 161 -0.15 -9.41 1.40
N ALA A 162 -0.42 -10.39 0.56
CA ALA A 162 -0.42 -10.27 -0.90
C ALA A 162 -1.84 -10.28 -1.49
N GLY A 163 -1.96 -9.87 -2.75
CA GLY A 163 -3.22 -9.90 -3.50
C GLY A 163 -4.25 -8.89 -3.02
N VAL A 164 -3.82 -7.84 -2.33
CA VAL A 164 -4.72 -6.82 -1.77
C VAL A 164 -4.96 -5.74 -2.80
N LEU A 165 -6.20 -5.63 -3.23
CA LEU A 165 -6.64 -4.54 -4.10
C LEU A 165 -6.51 -3.17 -3.40
N PRO A 166 -6.41 -2.06 -4.15
CA PRO A 166 -6.28 -0.73 -3.55
C PRO A 166 -7.33 -0.44 -2.47
N ASP A 167 -8.61 -0.75 -2.74
CA ASP A 167 -9.72 -0.54 -1.80
C ASP A 167 -9.67 -1.48 -0.58
N GLY A 168 -8.97 -2.62 -0.69
CA GLY A 168 -8.80 -3.59 0.41
C GLY A 168 -7.70 -3.20 1.39
N LYS A 169 -6.77 -2.31 1.03
CA LYS A 169 -5.64 -1.94 1.90
C LYS A 169 -6.10 -1.31 3.23
N GLU A 170 -7.12 -0.46 3.18
CA GLU A 170 -7.70 0.16 4.39
C GLU A 170 -8.25 -0.89 5.37
N ALA A 171 -8.93 -1.92 4.85
CA ALA A 171 -9.48 -3.00 5.67
C ALA A 171 -8.37 -3.81 6.37
N VAL A 172 -7.25 -4.05 5.69
CA VAL A 172 -6.08 -4.72 6.29
C VAL A 172 -5.47 -3.86 7.41
N ILE A 173 -5.33 -2.54 7.21
CA ILE A 173 -4.85 -1.64 8.26
C ILE A 173 -5.76 -1.72 9.49
N ARG A 174 -7.09 -1.71 9.30
CA ARG A 174 -8.07 -1.86 10.38
C ARG A 174 -7.90 -3.18 11.16
N GLN A 175 -7.65 -4.29 10.46
CA GLN A 175 -7.38 -5.58 11.10
C GLN A 175 -6.08 -5.55 11.92
N LEU A 176 -5.01 -4.97 11.37
CA LEU A 176 -3.74 -4.84 12.08
C LEU A 176 -3.86 -3.95 13.32
N GLN A 177 -4.69 -2.90 13.29
CA GLN A 177 -4.96 -2.01 14.43
C GLN A 177 -5.61 -2.75 15.61
N ALA A 178 -6.29 -3.87 15.38
CA ALA A 178 -6.82 -4.69 16.47
C ALA A 178 -5.72 -5.31 17.35
N SER A 179 -4.51 -5.48 16.82
CA SER A 179 -3.35 -6.04 17.53
C SER A 179 -2.37 -4.99 18.05
N GLY A 180 -2.50 -3.71 17.66
CA GLY A 180 -1.61 -2.65 18.13
C GLY A 180 -1.68 -1.40 17.27
N LYS A 181 -0.82 -0.42 17.56
CA LYS A 181 -0.69 0.79 16.75
C LYS A 181 -0.01 0.49 15.42
N VAL A 182 -0.55 1.06 14.35
CA VAL A 182 -0.11 0.81 12.97
C VAL A 182 0.37 2.11 12.33
N ALA A 183 1.60 2.08 11.81
CA ALA A 183 2.07 3.09 10.87
C ALA A 183 1.99 2.52 9.45
N MET A 184 1.35 3.24 8.54
CA MET A 184 1.33 2.91 7.11
C MET A 184 2.37 3.75 6.39
N VAL A 185 3.17 3.10 5.55
CA VAL A 185 4.17 3.75 4.70
C VAL A 185 3.81 3.49 3.25
N GLY A 186 3.65 4.54 2.46
CA GLY A 186 3.25 4.44 1.04
C GLY A 186 3.74 5.63 0.23
N ASP A 187 3.66 5.51 -1.10
CA ASP A 187 4.13 6.55 -2.04
C ASP A 187 3.08 6.94 -3.10
N GLY A 188 1.96 6.25 -3.16
CA GLY A 188 0.99 6.34 -4.25
C GLY A 188 -0.40 6.83 -3.87
N ILE A 189 -1.16 7.25 -4.88
CA ILE A 189 -2.58 7.63 -4.77
C ILE A 189 -3.41 6.46 -4.20
N ASN A 190 -3.06 5.24 -4.58
CA ASN A 190 -3.75 4.01 -4.16
C ASN A 190 -3.56 3.69 -2.67
N ASP A 191 -2.61 4.34 -2.00
CA ASP A 191 -2.32 4.15 -0.58
C ASP A 191 -3.00 5.20 0.31
N ALA A 192 -3.57 6.26 -0.26
CA ALA A 192 -4.16 7.36 0.49
C ALA A 192 -5.24 6.91 1.51
N PRO A 193 -6.19 6.01 1.19
CA PRO A 193 -7.15 5.52 2.16
C PRO A 193 -6.49 4.77 3.33
N ALA A 194 -5.43 3.98 3.05
CA ALA A 194 -4.69 3.24 4.05
C ALA A 194 -3.80 4.16 4.92
N LEU A 195 -3.18 5.19 4.31
CA LEU A 195 -2.42 6.23 5.02
C LEU A 195 -3.30 6.98 6.02
N THR A 196 -4.48 7.45 5.57
CA THR A 196 -5.44 8.15 6.42
C THR A 196 -6.01 7.25 7.53
N ARG A 197 -6.16 5.95 7.26
CA ARG A 197 -6.72 5.00 8.24
C ARG A 197 -5.75 4.62 9.34
N ALA A 198 -4.46 4.57 9.06
CA ALA A 198 -3.42 4.20 10.00
C ALA A 198 -3.38 5.13 11.24
N ASP A 199 -2.77 4.69 12.34
CA ASP A 199 -2.50 5.58 13.48
C ASP A 199 -1.45 6.64 13.14
N THR A 200 -0.62 6.36 12.14
CA THR A 200 0.33 7.31 11.55
C THR A 200 0.53 6.97 10.09
N GLY A 201 0.15 7.86 9.19
CA GLY A 201 0.43 7.78 7.76
C GLY A 201 1.77 8.42 7.43
N ILE A 202 2.63 7.73 6.69
CA ILE A 202 3.94 8.22 6.27
C ILE A 202 4.04 8.12 4.75
N ALA A 203 4.08 9.26 4.05
CA ALA A 203 4.34 9.32 2.63
C ALA A 203 5.85 9.38 2.35
N ILE A 204 6.33 8.60 1.38
CA ILE A 204 7.74 8.55 0.97
C ILE A 204 7.94 9.14 -0.42
N GLY A 205 8.95 10.01 -0.55
CA GLY A 205 9.35 10.62 -1.82
C GLY A 205 8.50 11.82 -2.20
N ALA A 206 8.71 12.34 -3.40
CA ALA A 206 7.82 13.33 -3.99
C ALA A 206 6.51 12.65 -4.44
N GLY A 207 5.80 12.07 -3.46
CA GLY A 207 4.52 11.41 -3.67
C GLY A 207 3.53 12.33 -4.40
N THR A 208 2.46 11.75 -4.91
CA THR A 208 1.38 12.56 -5.48
C THR A 208 0.79 13.47 -4.41
N ASP A 209 0.29 14.64 -4.80
CA ASP A 209 -0.34 15.60 -3.89
C ASP A 209 -1.38 14.91 -2.99
N VAL A 210 -2.11 13.93 -3.52
CA VAL A 210 -3.09 13.13 -2.77
C VAL A 210 -2.47 12.30 -1.63
N ALA A 211 -1.28 11.69 -1.85
CA ALA A 211 -0.60 10.94 -0.81
C ALA A 211 -0.01 11.87 0.26
N ILE A 212 0.46 13.05 -0.15
CA ILE A 212 0.94 14.09 0.76
C ILE A 212 -0.18 14.58 1.66
N ASP A 213 -1.35 14.85 1.11
CA ASP A 213 -2.52 15.33 1.87
C ASP A 213 -3.10 14.26 2.81
N ALA A 214 -2.90 12.99 2.49
CA ALA A 214 -3.40 11.86 3.29
C ALA A 214 -2.45 11.42 4.42
N ALA A 215 -1.21 11.90 4.45
CA ALA A 215 -0.18 11.45 5.38
C ALA A 215 0.05 12.44 6.53
N ASP A 216 0.33 11.93 7.73
CA ASP A 216 0.75 12.73 8.89
C ASP A 216 2.21 13.20 8.78
N VAL A 217 3.04 12.40 8.10
CA VAL A 217 4.47 12.66 7.90
C VAL A 217 4.83 12.48 6.43
N VAL A 218 5.54 13.46 5.86
CA VAL A 218 6.03 13.39 4.49
C VAL A 218 7.55 13.35 4.49
N LEU A 219 8.11 12.28 3.94
CA LEU A 219 9.55 12.09 3.77
C LEU A 219 9.94 12.46 2.34
N MET A 220 10.71 13.51 2.18
CA MET A 220 11.02 14.13 0.87
C MET A 220 11.87 13.22 -0.04
N ASN A 221 12.66 12.32 0.54
CA ASN A 221 13.45 11.36 -0.23
C ASN A 221 12.67 10.06 -0.45
N SER A 222 12.88 9.44 -1.60
CA SER A 222 12.29 8.13 -1.90
C SER A 222 13.12 6.96 -1.32
N LYS A 223 13.47 7.06 -0.01
CA LYS A 223 14.30 6.08 0.70
C LYS A 223 13.56 5.55 1.92
N LEU A 224 13.49 4.23 2.04
CA LEU A 224 12.86 3.59 3.20
C LEU A 224 13.67 3.83 4.49
N SER A 225 14.98 4.06 4.38
CA SER A 225 15.88 4.39 5.50
C SER A 225 15.50 5.69 6.25
N ASP A 226 14.74 6.57 5.62
CA ASP A 226 14.28 7.79 6.27
C ASP A 226 13.13 7.52 7.27
N VAL A 227 12.42 6.39 7.17
CA VAL A 227 11.38 6.00 8.13
C VAL A 227 11.95 5.72 9.53
N PRO A 228 12.94 4.80 9.71
CA PRO A 228 13.58 4.64 11.01
C PRO A 228 14.26 5.91 11.52
N ALA A 229 14.79 6.76 10.64
CA ALA A 229 15.38 8.05 11.00
C ALA A 229 14.32 9.01 11.57
N ALA A 230 13.14 9.11 10.95
CA ALA A 230 12.02 9.91 11.44
C ALA A 230 11.52 9.43 12.81
N ILE A 231 11.43 8.11 13.03
CA ILE A 231 11.04 7.53 14.32
C ILE A 231 12.08 7.88 15.42
N ARG A 232 13.38 7.83 15.10
CA ARG A 232 14.44 8.24 16.03
C ARG A 232 14.34 9.71 16.37
N LEU A 233 14.13 10.56 15.36
CA LEU A 233 13.95 12.01 15.56
C LEU A 233 12.75 12.29 16.47
N SER A 234 11.61 11.66 16.22
CA SER A 234 10.41 11.80 17.05
C SER A 234 10.68 11.40 18.51
N ARG A 235 11.32 10.25 18.73
CA ARG A 235 11.69 9.79 20.09
C ARG A 235 12.68 10.73 20.79
N ALA A 236 13.67 11.25 20.05
CA ALA A 236 14.63 12.21 20.57
C ALA A 236 13.98 13.53 20.91
N THR A 237 13.07 14.02 20.08
CA THR A 237 12.28 15.23 20.30
C THR A 237 11.40 15.13 21.55
N LEU A 238 10.68 14.01 21.70
CA LEU A 238 9.86 13.76 22.89
C LEU A 238 10.72 13.73 24.18
N ARG A 239 11.88 13.09 24.15
CA ARG A 239 12.82 13.10 25.28
C ARG A 239 13.28 14.52 25.60
N ASN A 240 13.64 15.29 24.58
CA ASN A 240 14.07 16.67 24.74
C ASN A 240 12.95 17.54 25.33
N ILE A 241 11.70 17.33 24.92
CA ILE A 241 10.53 18.02 25.50
C ILE A 241 10.38 17.67 26.99
N HIS A 242 10.48 16.40 27.38
CA HIS A 242 10.39 15.98 28.78
C HIS A 242 11.54 16.59 29.61
N GLU A 243 12.76 16.59 29.11
CA GLU A 243 13.90 17.22 29.75
C GLU A 243 13.68 18.74 29.92
N ASN A 244 13.16 19.43 28.91
CA ASN A 244 12.84 20.85 28.97
C ASN A 244 11.74 21.13 30.01
N LEU A 245 10.69 20.32 30.05
CA LEU A 245 9.65 20.45 31.07
C LEU A 245 10.21 20.23 32.48
N PHE A 246 11.07 19.22 32.67
CA PHE A 246 11.74 18.99 33.95
C PHE A 246 12.52 20.22 34.41
N TRP A 247 13.36 20.82 33.53
CA TRP A 247 14.11 22.01 33.87
C TRP A 247 13.21 23.21 34.14
N ALA A 248 12.13 23.39 33.39
CA ALA A 248 11.18 24.47 33.59
C ALA A 248 10.45 24.36 34.96
N PHE A 249 10.10 23.12 35.36
CA PHE A 249 9.37 22.92 36.61
C PHE A 249 10.26 22.92 37.84
N ILE A 250 11.48 22.36 37.81
CA ILE A 250 12.33 22.19 38.99
C ILE A 250 12.65 23.52 39.66
N TYR A 251 12.92 24.58 38.88
CA TYR A 251 13.18 25.91 39.41
C TYR A 251 11.96 26.48 40.14
N ASN A 252 10.75 26.23 39.62
CA ASN A 252 9.51 26.68 40.25
C ASN A 252 9.18 25.89 41.50
N ILE A 253 9.40 24.55 41.52
CA ILE A 253 9.16 23.67 42.65
C ILE A 253 10.05 24.10 43.84
N ILE A 254 11.27 24.52 43.57
CA ILE A 254 12.18 25.02 44.61
C ILE A 254 11.90 26.49 44.96
N GLY A 255 11.68 27.32 43.94
CA GLY A 255 11.55 28.77 44.10
C GLY A 255 10.25 29.20 44.78
N ILE A 256 9.12 28.56 44.49
CA ILE A 256 7.82 28.93 45.07
C ILE A 256 7.78 28.74 46.58
N PRO A 257 8.15 27.61 47.16
CA PRO A 257 8.22 27.43 48.64
C PRO A 257 9.20 28.39 49.32
N LEU A 258 10.33 28.69 48.63
CA LEU A 258 11.29 29.60 49.11
C LEU A 258 10.75 31.05 49.12
N ALA A 259 10.07 31.46 48.07
CA ALA A 259 9.40 32.75 47.96
C ALA A 259 8.23 32.92 48.93
N ALA A 260 7.50 31.84 49.20
CA ALA A 260 6.40 31.77 50.15
C ALA A 260 6.89 31.81 51.62
N GLY A 261 8.19 31.81 51.84
CA GLY A 261 8.76 31.97 53.19
C GLY A 261 8.79 30.68 54.01
N LEU A 262 8.55 29.50 53.40
CA LEU A 262 8.52 28.19 54.09
C LEU A 262 9.85 27.89 54.85
N PHE A 263 10.96 28.46 54.37
CA PHE A 263 12.31 28.27 54.92
C PHE A 263 12.82 29.43 55.77
N ILE A 264 12.00 30.45 56.06
CA ILE A 264 12.35 31.56 56.95
C ILE A 264 12.78 31.06 58.34
N PRO A 265 12.13 30.08 58.95
CA PRO A 265 12.56 29.52 60.27
C PRO A 265 13.98 28.97 60.27
N PHE A 266 14.52 28.58 59.12
CA PHE A 266 15.87 28.09 58.91
C PHE A 266 16.86 29.18 58.47
N GLY A 267 16.44 30.43 58.47
CA GLY A 267 17.27 31.57 58.10
C GLY A 267 17.43 31.77 56.57
N LEU A 268 16.63 31.02 55.73
CA LEU A 268 16.69 31.12 54.30
C LEU A 268 15.56 32.03 53.78
N THR A 269 15.93 33.15 53.18
CA THR A 269 15.01 34.10 52.53
C THR A 269 15.37 34.24 51.04
N LEU A 270 14.37 34.35 50.19
CA LEU A 270 14.60 34.59 48.78
C LEU A 270 14.98 36.05 48.51
N ASN A 271 16.20 36.30 48.06
CA ASN A 271 16.58 37.57 47.51
C ASN A 271 16.04 37.68 46.08
N PRO A 272 15.35 38.77 45.71
CA PRO A 272 14.81 38.98 44.35
C PRO A 272 15.85 38.83 43.22
N MET A 273 17.11 39.17 43.50
CA MET A 273 18.20 39.05 42.53
C MET A 273 18.50 37.57 42.20
N PHE A 274 18.44 36.66 43.19
CA PHE A 274 18.57 35.22 42.95
C PHE A 274 17.39 34.65 42.23
N GLY A 275 16.15 35.16 42.43
CA GLY A 275 14.98 34.78 41.69
C GLY A 275 15.10 35.11 40.19
N ALA A 276 15.53 36.34 39.88
CA ALA A 276 15.78 36.77 38.52
C ALA A 276 16.90 35.99 37.83
N ALA A 277 17.99 35.68 38.56
CA ALA A 277 19.08 34.87 38.04
C ALA A 277 18.62 33.40 37.74
N ALA A 278 17.79 32.84 38.61
CA ALA A 278 17.24 31.46 38.41
C ALA A 278 16.33 31.42 37.20
N MET A 279 15.48 32.43 36.95
CA MET A 279 14.64 32.53 35.76
C MET A 279 15.48 32.60 34.46
N SER A 280 16.54 33.41 34.46
CA SER A 280 17.44 33.52 33.31
C SER A 280 18.19 32.24 33.05
N LEU A 281 18.64 31.56 34.09
CA LEU A 281 19.33 30.27 34.02
C LEU A 281 18.39 29.13 33.48
N SER A 282 17.13 29.15 33.93
CA SER A 282 16.10 28.22 33.41
C SER A 282 15.92 28.37 31.90
N SER A 283 15.77 29.57 31.42
CA SER A 283 15.64 29.84 29.97
C SER A 283 16.90 29.41 29.20
N PHE A 284 18.07 29.66 29.75
CA PHE A 284 19.34 29.23 29.15
C PHE A 284 19.42 27.70 29.07
N CYS A 285 19.05 26.99 30.13
CA CYS A 285 19.06 25.53 30.15
C CYS A 285 18.11 24.93 29.11
N VAL A 286 16.88 25.45 29.00
CA VAL A 286 15.89 24.98 28.03
C VAL A 286 16.38 25.20 26.59
N VAL A 287 16.87 26.39 26.27
CA VAL A 287 17.41 26.70 24.94
C VAL A 287 18.61 25.83 24.60
N SER A 288 19.56 25.70 25.53
CA SER A 288 20.76 24.87 25.34
C SER A 288 20.40 23.40 25.13
N ASN A 289 19.42 22.87 25.89
CA ASN A 289 18.96 21.51 25.71
C ASN A 289 18.25 21.33 24.35
N ALA A 290 17.41 22.29 23.93
CA ALA A 290 16.76 22.24 22.62
C ALA A 290 17.78 22.24 21.46
N LEU A 291 18.84 23.04 21.57
CA LEU A 291 19.91 23.08 20.57
C LEU A 291 20.71 21.78 20.46
N ARG A 292 20.76 20.94 21.52
CA ARG A 292 21.37 19.60 21.45
C ARG A 292 20.74 18.72 20.39
N LEU A 293 19.47 18.95 20.03
CA LEU A 293 18.79 18.17 19.02
C LEU A 293 19.45 18.31 17.64
N ASN A 294 20.10 19.46 17.36
CA ASN A 294 20.85 19.67 16.12
C ASN A 294 22.12 18.80 16.01
N LEU A 295 22.60 18.27 17.12
CA LEU A 295 23.76 17.38 17.17
C LEU A 295 23.35 15.88 17.17
N PHE A 296 22.04 15.61 17.05
CA PHE A 296 21.54 14.25 17.07
C PHE A 296 21.77 13.57 15.71
N ASP A 297 22.46 12.42 15.71
CA ASP A 297 22.67 11.61 14.52
C ASP A 297 21.45 10.71 14.26
N LEU A 298 20.69 11.05 13.21
CA LEU A 298 19.45 10.35 12.81
C LEU A 298 19.69 8.91 12.32
N HIS A 299 20.90 8.64 11.82
CA HIS A 299 21.24 7.33 11.24
C HIS A 299 21.96 6.40 12.22
N SER A 300 22.29 6.88 13.41
CA SER A 300 22.94 6.06 14.43
C SER A 300 21.97 5.10 15.11
N THR A 301 22.27 3.80 15.03
CA THR A 301 21.49 2.71 15.64
C THR A 301 21.82 2.46 17.12
N ARG A 302 22.75 3.23 17.71
CA ARG A 302 23.27 3.02 19.08
C ARG A 302 22.21 3.09 20.17
N HIS A 303 21.10 3.79 19.92
CA HIS A 303 20.04 4.02 20.89
C HIS A 303 18.75 3.24 20.58
N ASP A 304 18.80 2.32 19.61
CA ASP A 304 17.68 1.46 19.27
C ASP A 304 17.58 0.35 20.34
N HIS A 305 16.66 0.52 21.28
CA HIS A 305 16.38 -0.51 22.27
C HIS A 305 15.35 -1.49 21.71
N LYS A 306 15.67 -2.79 21.70
CA LYS A 306 14.71 -3.85 21.44
C LYS A 306 13.62 -3.81 22.53
N THR A 307 12.50 -3.21 22.22
CA THR A 307 11.27 -3.47 22.94
C THR A 307 10.77 -4.82 22.44
N ALA A 308 10.39 -5.74 23.32
CA ALA A 308 9.85 -7.03 22.92
C ALA A 308 8.67 -6.77 21.95
N SER A 309 8.80 -7.26 20.72
CA SER A 309 7.71 -7.16 19.73
C SER A 309 6.50 -7.90 20.31
N PRO A 310 5.30 -7.31 20.34
CA PRO A 310 4.12 -8.07 20.72
C PRO A 310 3.97 -9.24 19.75
N ALA A 311 3.88 -10.45 20.30
CA ALA A 311 3.55 -11.63 19.49
C ALA A 311 2.15 -11.40 18.89
N ALA A 312 2.10 -11.02 17.62
CA ALA A 312 0.84 -10.76 16.93
C ALA A 312 0.21 -12.07 16.49
N ALA A 313 -1.10 -12.17 16.69
CA ALA A 313 -1.89 -13.23 16.05
C ALA A 313 -1.76 -13.10 14.52
N PRO A 314 -1.61 -14.22 13.78
CA PRO A 314 -1.54 -14.17 12.32
C PRO A 314 -2.81 -13.54 11.75
N VAL A 315 -2.65 -12.51 10.93
CA VAL A 315 -3.75 -11.94 10.16
C VAL A 315 -4.09 -12.93 9.04
N GLN A 316 -5.30 -13.44 9.02
CA GLN A 316 -5.76 -14.31 7.93
C GLN A 316 -5.75 -13.50 6.64
N SER A 317 -5.03 -13.99 5.62
CA SER A 317 -4.94 -13.31 4.32
C SER A 317 -6.35 -13.17 3.71
N ALA A 318 -6.66 -12.00 3.16
CA ALA A 318 -7.93 -11.76 2.47
C ALA A 318 -8.17 -12.75 1.30
N ALA A 319 -7.10 -13.39 0.81
CA ALA A 319 -7.17 -14.43 -0.23
C ALA A 319 -7.75 -15.77 0.27
N GLU A 320 -7.73 -16.05 1.59
CA GLU A 320 -8.35 -17.28 2.12
C GLU A 320 -9.86 -17.15 2.28
N ASN A 321 -10.39 -15.94 2.45
CA ASN A 321 -11.83 -15.74 2.51
C ASN A 321 -12.52 -15.89 1.15
N ASN A 322 -11.81 -15.70 0.03
CA ASN A 322 -12.36 -15.91 -1.31
C ASN A 322 -12.24 -17.38 -1.81
N LYS A 323 -11.42 -18.22 -1.17
CA LYS A 323 -11.31 -19.67 -1.52
C LYS A 323 -12.22 -20.58 -0.70
N LYS A 324 -12.82 -20.08 0.38
CA LYS A 324 -13.79 -20.85 1.18
C LYS A 324 -15.23 -20.78 0.67
N SER A 325 -15.50 -20.01 -0.40
CA SER A 325 -16.84 -19.98 -1.00
C SER A 325 -17.13 -21.06 -2.05
N ASP A 326 -16.13 -21.85 -2.47
CA ASP A 326 -16.29 -22.85 -3.55
C ASP A 326 -16.02 -24.30 -3.17
N ALA A 327 -16.02 -24.68 -1.89
CA ALA A 327 -15.89 -26.09 -1.50
C ALA A 327 -16.76 -26.41 -0.29
N GLU A 328 -17.77 -27.26 -0.57
CA GLU A 328 -18.55 -28.13 0.31
C GLU A 328 -19.44 -27.46 1.38
N ALA A 329 -20.73 -27.53 1.10
CA ALA A 329 -21.79 -27.42 2.08
C ALA A 329 -21.79 -28.62 3.04
N PRO A 330 -21.80 -28.40 4.37
CA PRO A 330 -22.47 -29.33 5.26
C PRO A 330 -23.86 -28.76 5.57
N GLU A 331 -24.88 -29.60 5.33
CA GLU A 331 -26.23 -29.36 5.82
C GLU A 331 -26.23 -29.19 7.34
N VAL A 332 -26.53 -27.95 7.78
CA VAL A 332 -27.06 -27.70 9.10
C VAL A 332 -28.25 -26.76 8.95
N LYS A 333 -29.42 -27.28 9.22
CA LYS A 333 -30.67 -26.57 9.31
C LYS A 333 -30.58 -25.52 10.42
N THR A 334 -30.59 -24.25 10.05
CA THR A 334 -31.15 -23.17 10.84
C THR A 334 -31.85 -22.26 9.86
N GLU A 335 -33.15 -22.08 10.07
CA GLU A 335 -34.01 -21.20 9.32
C GLU A 335 -33.56 -19.77 9.57
N ASP A 336 -32.86 -19.17 8.57
CA ASP A 336 -32.55 -17.75 8.57
C ASP A 336 -33.40 -17.09 7.49
N HIS A 337 -34.39 -16.33 7.93
CA HIS A 337 -35.32 -15.58 7.06
C HIS A 337 -34.65 -14.32 6.51
N THR A 338 -33.64 -14.47 5.65
CA THR A 338 -33.16 -13.34 4.86
C THR A 338 -34.02 -13.18 3.61
N MET A 339 -34.94 -12.23 3.66
CA MET A 339 -35.74 -11.85 2.48
C MET A 339 -34.91 -10.91 1.59
N LYS A 340 -34.84 -11.21 0.29
CA LYS A 340 -34.24 -10.31 -0.69
C LYS A 340 -35.33 -9.70 -1.55
N LYS A 341 -35.28 -8.37 -1.72
CA LYS A 341 -36.16 -7.64 -2.63
C LYS A 341 -35.35 -6.89 -3.67
N THR A 342 -35.81 -6.88 -4.92
CA THR A 342 -35.16 -6.18 -6.03
C THR A 342 -36.03 -5.01 -6.47
N LEU A 343 -35.50 -3.80 -6.35
CA LEU A 343 -36.14 -2.56 -6.81
C LEU A 343 -35.62 -2.19 -8.19
N LYS A 344 -36.48 -1.80 -9.10
CA LYS A 344 -36.14 -1.16 -10.37
C LYS A 344 -36.16 0.34 -10.18
N VAL A 345 -35.01 1.00 -10.38
CA VAL A 345 -34.80 2.43 -10.11
C VAL A 345 -34.43 3.14 -11.40
N GLU A 346 -35.21 4.12 -11.80
CA GLU A 346 -34.94 5.00 -12.96
C GLU A 346 -34.33 6.33 -12.49
N GLY A 347 -33.45 6.90 -13.32
CA GLY A 347 -32.82 8.20 -13.09
C GLY A 347 -31.40 8.14 -12.54
N MET A 348 -30.84 6.96 -12.24
CA MET A 348 -29.45 6.81 -11.86
C MET A 348 -28.54 6.89 -13.10
N MET A 349 -27.61 7.85 -13.17
CA MET A 349 -26.76 8.09 -14.34
C MET A 349 -25.27 7.84 -14.07
N CYS A 350 -24.86 7.59 -12.82
CA CYS A 350 -23.44 7.40 -12.48
C CYS A 350 -23.28 6.74 -11.11
N GLY A 351 -22.07 6.28 -10.77
CA GLY A 351 -21.75 5.65 -9.49
C GLY A 351 -22.02 6.51 -8.25
N HIS A 352 -22.08 7.85 -8.39
CA HIS A 352 -22.47 8.74 -7.30
C HIS A 352 -23.97 8.63 -6.96
N CYS A 353 -24.80 8.37 -7.98
CA CYS A 353 -26.23 8.09 -7.80
C CYS A 353 -26.45 6.75 -7.07
N GLU A 354 -25.66 5.73 -7.42
CA GLU A 354 -25.68 4.42 -6.71
C GLU A 354 -25.39 4.59 -5.22
N ALA A 355 -24.33 5.34 -4.88
CA ALA A 355 -23.93 5.57 -3.49
C ALA A 355 -25.03 6.30 -2.69
N ARG A 356 -25.75 7.24 -3.30
CA ARG A 356 -26.87 7.94 -2.65
C ARG A 356 -28.06 7.02 -2.40
N VAL A 357 -28.47 6.23 -3.39
CA VAL A 357 -29.57 5.26 -3.26
C VAL A 357 -29.20 4.17 -2.26
N LYS A 358 -27.98 3.64 -2.33
CA LYS A 358 -27.45 2.65 -1.36
C LYS A 358 -27.54 3.17 0.06
N LYS A 359 -27.02 4.37 0.31
CA LYS A 359 -27.02 5.00 1.64
C LYS A 359 -28.45 5.24 2.16
N ALA A 360 -29.39 5.60 1.29
CA ALA A 360 -30.78 5.82 1.68
C ALA A 360 -31.49 4.52 2.07
N LEU A 361 -31.20 3.41 1.37
CA LEU A 361 -31.76 2.10 1.68
C LEU A 361 -31.11 1.51 2.95
N GLU A 362 -29.81 1.61 3.11
CA GLU A 362 -29.07 1.12 4.29
C GLU A 362 -29.31 1.99 5.57
N ALA A 363 -29.93 3.15 5.42
CA ALA A 363 -30.37 3.95 6.58
C ALA A 363 -31.65 3.39 7.24
N LEU A 364 -32.32 2.43 6.62
CA LEU A 364 -33.47 1.74 7.19
C LEU A 364 -33.02 0.62 8.13
N PRO A 365 -33.50 0.54 9.37
CA PRO A 365 -33.03 -0.44 10.36
C PRO A 365 -33.35 -1.89 9.99
N GLU A 366 -34.25 -2.12 9.05
CA GLU A 366 -34.65 -3.44 8.55
C GLU A 366 -33.82 -3.90 7.35
N VAL A 367 -32.88 -3.07 6.85
CA VAL A 367 -32.03 -3.35 5.71
C VAL A 367 -30.62 -3.66 6.19
N ASP A 368 -30.14 -4.88 5.94
CA ASP A 368 -28.79 -5.30 6.27
C ASP A 368 -27.78 -4.84 5.21
N GLU A 369 -28.17 -4.97 3.92
CA GLU A 369 -27.29 -4.63 2.81
C GLU A 369 -28.09 -4.22 1.58
N ALA A 370 -27.62 -3.21 0.85
CA ALA A 370 -28.15 -2.82 -0.46
C ALA A 370 -27.06 -2.82 -1.54
N VAL A 371 -27.30 -3.56 -2.61
CA VAL A 371 -26.44 -3.58 -3.81
C VAL A 371 -27.15 -2.84 -4.93
N VAL A 372 -26.62 -1.68 -5.34
CA VAL A 372 -27.23 -0.79 -6.33
C VAL A 372 -26.37 -0.75 -7.58
N SER A 373 -27.00 -0.85 -8.77
CA SER A 373 -26.31 -0.73 -10.06
C SER A 373 -27.05 0.26 -10.99
N HIS A 374 -26.37 1.33 -11.39
CA HIS A 374 -26.90 2.30 -12.35
C HIS A 374 -26.95 1.75 -13.77
N GLU A 375 -26.03 0.85 -14.12
CA GLU A 375 -25.99 0.19 -15.44
C GLU A 375 -27.19 -0.76 -15.62
N ALA A 376 -27.56 -1.50 -14.57
CA ALA A 376 -28.70 -2.40 -14.56
C ALA A 376 -30.03 -1.70 -14.21
N GLY A 377 -29.97 -0.48 -13.66
CA GLY A 377 -31.16 0.24 -13.16
C GLY A 377 -31.83 -0.47 -11.98
N THR A 378 -31.06 -1.18 -11.14
CA THR A 378 -31.61 -2.03 -10.07
C THR A 378 -30.93 -1.78 -8.73
N ALA A 379 -31.70 -1.96 -7.65
CA ALA A 379 -31.22 -2.02 -6.28
C ALA A 379 -31.71 -3.33 -5.62
N ILE A 380 -30.79 -4.20 -5.22
CA ILE A 380 -31.09 -5.46 -4.51
C ILE A 380 -30.89 -5.20 -3.02
N VAL A 381 -31.92 -5.43 -2.23
CA VAL A 381 -31.92 -5.17 -0.80
C VAL A 381 -32.06 -6.48 -0.05
N THR A 382 -31.17 -6.73 0.89
CA THR A 382 -31.22 -7.86 1.83
C THR A 382 -31.84 -7.35 3.15
N LEU A 383 -32.94 -7.96 3.57
CA LEU A 383 -33.75 -7.53 4.72
C LEU A 383 -33.59 -8.50 5.88
N ASN A 384 -33.46 -7.95 7.10
CA ASN A 384 -33.47 -8.71 8.35
C ASN A 384 -34.87 -8.81 8.99
N ALA A 385 -35.84 -8.05 8.47
CA ALA A 385 -37.22 -8.07 8.87
C ALA A 385 -38.17 -7.78 7.68
N GLU A 386 -39.42 -8.11 7.78
CA GLU A 386 -40.41 -7.83 6.73
C GLU A 386 -40.69 -6.32 6.64
N VAL A 387 -40.44 -5.73 5.47
CA VAL A 387 -40.60 -4.31 5.17
C VAL A 387 -41.62 -4.13 4.07
N ALA A 388 -42.57 -3.21 4.27
CA ALA A 388 -43.54 -2.85 3.25
C ALA A 388 -42.84 -2.19 2.04
N ASP A 389 -43.25 -2.54 0.84
CA ASP A 389 -42.66 -2.02 -0.42
C ASP A 389 -42.69 -0.48 -0.51
N ASP A 390 -43.70 0.14 0.08
CA ASP A 390 -43.83 1.61 0.13
C ASP A 390 -42.71 2.28 0.96
N VAL A 391 -42.15 1.62 1.96
CA VAL A 391 -41.06 2.16 2.79
C VAL A 391 -39.78 2.21 1.97
N LEU A 392 -39.45 1.12 1.29
CA LEU A 392 -38.27 1.03 0.41
C LEU A 392 -38.40 2.01 -0.77
N LYS A 393 -39.57 2.11 -1.36
CA LYS A 393 -39.88 3.04 -2.43
C LYS A 393 -39.71 4.49 -1.99
N ASN A 394 -40.27 4.88 -0.86
CA ASN A 394 -40.19 6.25 -0.34
C ASN A 394 -38.73 6.63 0.00
N ALA A 395 -37.93 5.71 0.50
CA ALA A 395 -36.52 5.94 0.81
C ALA A 395 -35.70 6.30 -0.45
N VAL A 396 -36.01 5.65 -1.58
CA VAL A 396 -35.33 5.92 -2.88
C VAL A 396 -35.90 7.19 -3.51
N GLU A 397 -37.23 7.39 -3.49
CA GLU A 397 -37.89 8.57 -4.09
C GLU A 397 -37.57 9.87 -3.33
N ALA A 398 -37.26 9.81 -2.04
CA ALA A 398 -36.74 10.94 -1.27
C ALA A 398 -35.36 11.43 -1.73
N GLN A 399 -34.68 10.67 -2.58
CA GLN A 399 -33.39 11.05 -3.19
C GLN A 399 -33.53 11.52 -4.64
N ASP A 400 -34.74 11.85 -5.09
CA ASP A 400 -35.10 12.29 -6.45
C ASP A 400 -34.93 11.21 -7.53
N TYR A 401 -35.02 9.92 -7.18
CA TYR A 401 -35.05 8.79 -8.12
C TYR A 401 -36.44 8.16 -8.13
N LYS A 402 -36.80 7.50 -9.25
CA LYS A 402 -38.11 6.89 -9.42
C LYS A 402 -38.03 5.37 -9.33
N VAL A 403 -38.84 4.76 -8.45
CA VAL A 403 -38.97 3.30 -8.39
C VAL A 403 -40.13 2.85 -9.26
N THR A 404 -39.83 1.99 -10.25
CA THR A 404 -40.81 1.51 -11.26
C THR A 404 -41.35 0.13 -10.97
N GLY A 405 -40.71 -0.62 -10.06
CA GLY A 405 -41.16 -1.94 -9.64
C GLY A 405 -40.34 -2.51 -8.50
N ILE A 406 -40.97 -3.33 -7.67
CA ILE A 406 -40.34 -4.09 -6.56
C ILE A 406 -40.75 -5.55 -6.72
N GLN A 407 -39.79 -6.46 -6.67
CA GLN A 407 -39.92 -7.92 -6.81
C GLN A 407 -39.26 -8.65 -5.65
#